data_644d765aca6adeab69147e6bda12344c
#
_entry.id   644d765aca6adeab69147e6bda12344c
#
_cell.length_a   1.000
_cell.length_b   1.000
_cell.length_c   1.000
_cell.angle_alpha   90.00
_cell.angle_beta   90.00
_cell.angle_gamma   90.00
#
_symmetry.space_group_name_H-M   'P 1'
#
loop_
_entity.id
_entity.type
_entity.pdbx_description
1 polymer ?
#
loop_
_entity_poly.entity_id
_entity_poly.type
_entity_poly.pdbx_seq_one_letter_code
_entity_poly.pdbx_strand_id
1 'polypeptide(L)'
;MKLPIYLDYSATTPCDPRVVEKLVPYLHDHFGNPASHSHSYGWEAEKAVEEGRTQIAALIGADPREIVFTSGATEADNLAIKGAAHFYRDKGKHLITVKTEHKAVLDSMRHLESEGYEVTYLDVDEEGMIRWDDLVNAIRPDTTLISVMAVNNEIGVIQDIARIGELCRERGIVFHCDATQAAGKIDLNVDHLKVDLMSLSAHKVYGPKGIGALYVRRKPRVRIECQMHGGGHERGMRSGTLPTHQIVGMGEAYRLAREEMATEVPRIKRLRDRLWEGIQKNISDVYLNGSWEHRVCFNLNVSFAFIEGESLMLSLIHISEPTRPY
;
A
#
# COMPACT_ATOMS: atom_id res chain seq x y z
N MET A 1 30.67 -10.27 -3.64
CA MET A 1 29.36 -9.57 -3.81
C MET A 1 28.73 -10.08 -5.09
N LYS A 2 27.44 -10.44 -5.10
CA LYS A 2 26.75 -10.86 -6.32
C LYS A 2 26.33 -9.62 -7.11
N LEU A 3 26.68 -9.56 -8.40
CA LEU A 3 26.30 -8.50 -9.31
C LEU A 3 25.25 -8.98 -10.31
N PRO A 4 24.37 -8.12 -10.83
CA PRO A 4 24.18 -6.73 -10.42
C PRO A 4 23.57 -6.61 -9.01
N ILE A 5 23.73 -5.46 -8.37
CA ILE A 5 23.08 -5.15 -7.09
C ILE A 5 21.68 -4.62 -7.39
N TYR A 6 20.63 -5.33 -6.95
CA TYR A 6 19.25 -4.88 -7.11
C TYR A 6 18.94 -3.74 -6.14
N LEU A 7 18.57 -2.57 -6.66
CA LEU A 7 18.23 -1.36 -5.88
C LEU A 7 16.78 -0.89 -6.06
N ASP A 8 15.98 -1.61 -6.85
CA ASP A 8 14.60 -1.25 -7.16
C ASP A 8 13.60 -1.88 -6.15
N TYR A 9 13.84 -1.72 -4.87
CA TYR A 9 12.99 -2.27 -3.81
C TYR A 9 11.62 -1.58 -3.69
N SER A 10 11.44 -0.44 -4.36
CA SER A 10 10.12 0.20 -4.51
C SER A 10 9.22 -0.55 -5.50
N ALA A 11 9.78 -1.18 -6.54
CA ALA A 11 9.01 -1.96 -7.50
C ALA A 11 8.59 -3.32 -6.92
N THR A 12 9.49 -4.04 -6.27
CA THR A 12 9.21 -5.33 -5.61
C THR A 12 10.37 -5.70 -4.67
N THR A 13 10.11 -6.61 -3.74
CA THR A 13 11.15 -7.21 -2.89
C THR A 13 11.29 -8.70 -3.18
N PRO A 14 12.46 -9.33 -2.93
CA PRO A 14 12.52 -10.78 -2.85
C PRO A 14 11.65 -11.27 -1.70
N CYS A 15 11.14 -12.49 -1.81
CA CYS A 15 10.47 -13.12 -0.67
C CYS A 15 11.50 -13.51 0.40
N ASP A 16 11.24 -13.19 1.67
CA ASP A 16 12.13 -13.59 2.77
C ASP A 16 12.19 -15.13 2.85
N PRO A 17 13.35 -15.75 3.03
CA PRO A 17 13.46 -17.21 3.16
C PRO A 17 12.55 -17.79 4.26
N ARG A 18 12.38 -17.12 5.37
CA ARG A 18 11.48 -17.52 6.47
C ARG A 18 10.02 -17.53 6.02
N VAL A 19 9.62 -16.58 5.15
CA VAL A 19 8.30 -16.54 4.53
C VAL A 19 8.13 -17.69 3.56
N VAL A 20 9.15 -18.01 2.75
CA VAL A 20 9.12 -19.14 1.82
C VAL A 20 8.93 -20.46 2.58
N GLU A 21 9.71 -20.67 3.64
CA GLU A 21 9.61 -21.88 4.49
C GLU A 21 8.19 -22.06 5.05
N LYS A 22 7.51 -20.97 5.42
CA LYS A 22 6.14 -21.01 5.95
C LYS A 22 5.09 -21.30 4.89
N LEU A 23 5.22 -20.74 3.66
CA LEU A 23 4.18 -20.89 2.64
C LEU A 23 4.27 -22.21 1.86
N VAL A 24 5.49 -22.77 1.69
CA VAL A 24 5.70 -23.96 0.85
C VAL A 24 4.86 -25.16 1.26
N PRO A 25 4.70 -25.53 2.56
CA PRO A 25 3.86 -26.67 2.96
C PRO A 25 2.41 -26.56 2.49
N TYR A 26 1.88 -25.33 2.32
CA TYR A 26 0.52 -25.10 1.83
C TYR A 26 0.35 -25.26 0.31
N LEU A 27 1.42 -25.53 -0.41
CA LEU A 27 1.36 -25.85 -1.84
C LEU A 27 1.14 -27.35 -2.09
N HIS A 28 1.51 -28.23 -1.13
CA HIS A 28 1.45 -29.69 -1.31
C HIS A 28 0.94 -30.48 -0.10
N ASP A 29 1.39 -30.22 1.11
CA ASP A 29 0.99 -31.02 2.30
C ASP A 29 -0.34 -30.55 2.87
N HIS A 30 -0.55 -29.23 3.03
CA HIS A 30 -1.71 -28.59 3.63
C HIS A 30 -2.57 -27.87 2.57
N PHE A 31 -2.87 -28.54 1.46
CA PHE A 31 -3.51 -27.96 0.27
C PHE A 31 -5.04 -27.78 0.39
N GLY A 32 -5.62 -27.96 1.59
CA GLY A 32 -7.06 -27.89 1.82
C GLY A 32 -7.70 -26.57 1.40
N ASN A 33 -8.96 -26.63 0.96
CA ASN A 33 -9.74 -25.42 0.69
C ASN A 33 -10.34 -24.90 2.00
N PRO A 34 -10.07 -23.65 2.41
CA PRO A 34 -10.57 -23.08 3.68
C PRO A 34 -12.10 -22.93 3.71
N ALA A 35 -12.79 -23.00 2.57
CA ALA A 35 -14.26 -23.02 2.51
C ALA A 35 -14.88 -24.41 2.76
N SER A 36 -14.08 -25.45 2.93
CA SER A 36 -14.56 -26.83 3.18
C SER A 36 -14.68 -27.10 4.67
N HIS A 37 -15.87 -26.93 5.22
CA HIS A 37 -16.11 -27.06 6.68
C HIS A 37 -16.38 -28.50 7.16
N SER A 38 -16.38 -29.52 6.28
CA SER A 38 -16.79 -30.90 6.57
C SER A 38 -15.64 -31.86 6.90
N HIS A 39 -14.36 -31.42 6.81
CA HIS A 39 -13.20 -32.27 7.03
C HIS A 39 -11.96 -31.49 7.46
N SER A 40 -10.98 -32.19 8.07
CA SER A 40 -9.78 -31.62 8.69
C SER A 40 -8.92 -30.78 7.74
N TYR A 41 -8.78 -31.17 6.47
CA TYR A 41 -8.02 -30.39 5.47
C TYR A 41 -8.55 -28.96 5.32
N GLY A 42 -9.88 -28.79 5.31
CA GLY A 42 -10.49 -27.47 5.26
C GLY A 42 -10.27 -26.67 6.54
N TRP A 43 -10.41 -27.33 7.71
CA TRP A 43 -10.20 -26.67 9.01
C TRP A 43 -8.75 -26.19 9.20
N GLU A 44 -7.77 -27.00 8.77
CA GLU A 44 -6.36 -26.60 8.78
C GLU A 44 -6.10 -25.36 7.91
N ALA A 45 -6.65 -25.35 6.70
CA ALA A 45 -6.54 -24.24 5.78
C ALA A 45 -7.24 -22.97 6.33
N GLU A 46 -8.45 -23.12 6.89
CA GLU A 46 -9.19 -22.02 7.53
C GLU A 46 -8.40 -21.41 8.70
N LYS A 47 -7.84 -22.27 9.57
CA LYS A 47 -6.98 -21.82 10.67
C LYS A 47 -5.78 -21.04 10.19
N ALA A 48 -5.11 -21.50 9.15
CA ALA A 48 -3.95 -20.82 8.56
C ALA A 48 -4.32 -19.45 7.95
N VAL A 49 -5.48 -19.37 7.30
CA VAL A 49 -6.02 -18.10 6.77
C VAL A 49 -6.28 -17.12 7.90
N GLU A 50 -6.93 -17.54 8.98
CA GLU A 50 -7.24 -16.65 10.11
C GLU A 50 -5.99 -16.24 10.91
N GLU A 51 -4.98 -17.10 10.99
CA GLU A 51 -3.67 -16.75 11.55
C GLU A 51 -3.00 -15.65 10.70
N GLY A 52 -2.92 -15.82 9.39
CA GLY A 52 -2.38 -14.81 8.47
C GLY A 52 -3.15 -13.48 8.58
N ARG A 53 -4.49 -13.54 8.66
CA ARG A 53 -5.35 -12.36 8.87
C ARG A 53 -5.02 -11.64 10.18
N THR A 54 -4.80 -12.37 11.24
CA THR A 54 -4.45 -11.84 12.57
C THR A 54 -3.07 -11.16 12.55
N GLN A 55 -2.10 -11.74 11.84
CA GLN A 55 -0.75 -11.18 11.72
C GLN A 55 -0.75 -9.85 10.95
N ILE A 56 -1.54 -9.76 9.87
CA ILE A 56 -1.70 -8.52 9.10
C ILE A 56 -2.39 -7.45 9.94
N ALA A 57 -3.49 -7.80 10.59
CA ALA A 57 -4.23 -6.88 11.45
C ALA A 57 -3.36 -6.33 12.59
N ALA A 58 -2.50 -7.17 13.17
CA ALA A 58 -1.60 -6.77 14.25
C ALA A 58 -0.56 -5.73 13.87
N LEU A 59 -0.11 -5.68 12.60
CA LEU A 59 0.83 -4.64 12.12
C LEU A 59 0.17 -3.26 12.07
N ILE A 60 -1.11 -3.20 11.72
CA ILE A 60 -1.84 -1.93 11.54
C ILE A 60 -2.77 -1.58 12.70
N GLY A 61 -2.76 -2.36 13.78
CA GLY A 61 -3.61 -2.15 14.97
C GLY A 61 -5.11 -2.38 14.73
N ALA A 62 -5.47 -3.23 13.74
CA ALA A 62 -6.85 -3.52 13.36
C ALA A 62 -7.42 -4.78 14.02
N ASP A 63 -8.75 -4.93 14.01
CA ASP A 63 -9.42 -6.22 14.27
C ASP A 63 -9.23 -7.13 13.05
N PRO A 64 -8.87 -8.42 13.21
CA PRO A 64 -8.74 -9.35 12.07
C PRO A 64 -9.97 -9.39 11.16
N ARG A 65 -11.17 -9.18 11.69
CA ARG A 65 -12.41 -9.11 10.93
C ARG A 65 -12.53 -7.88 10.02
N GLU A 66 -11.62 -6.94 10.10
CA GLU A 66 -11.53 -5.75 9.24
C GLU A 66 -10.62 -5.97 8.03
N ILE A 67 -9.91 -7.11 7.97
CA ILE A 67 -9.05 -7.47 6.84
C ILE A 67 -9.84 -8.25 5.79
N VAL A 68 -9.70 -7.88 4.53
CA VAL A 68 -10.28 -8.53 3.34
C VAL A 68 -9.14 -8.88 2.39
N PHE A 69 -8.94 -10.15 2.07
CA PHE A 69 -7.88 -10.56 1.14
C PHE A 69 -8.22 -10.23 -0.30
N THR A 70 -7.20 -9.76 -1.03
CA THR A 70 -7.25 -9.41 -2.45
C THR A 70 -6.04 -10.00 -3.17
N SER A 71 -5.99 -9.93 -4.49
CA SER A 71 -4.84 -10.41 -5.28
C SER A 71 -3.63 -9.47 -5.26
N GLY A 72 -3.74 -8.33 -4.60
CA GLY A 72 -2.71 -7.29 -4.50
C GLY A 72 -3.31 -5.93 -4.23
N ALA A 73 -2.44 -4.91 -4.08
CA ALA A 73 -2.87 -3.55 -3.81
C ALA A 73 -3.77 -2.99 -4.92
N THR A 74 -3.50 -3.28 -6.18
CA THR A 74 -4.32 -2.80 -7.30
C THR A 74 -5.78 -3.25 -7.16
N GLU A 75 -6.04 -4.51 -6.77
CA GLU A 75 -7.40 -4.97 -6.48
C GLU A 75 -7.96 -4.31 -5.22
N ALA A 76 -7.14 -4.14 -4.18
CA ALA A 76 -7.55 -3.47 -2.94
C ALA A 76 -7.97 -2.02 -3.18
N ASP A 77 -7.20 -1.25 -3.99
CA ASP A 77 -7.54 0.12 -4.37
C ASP A 77 -8.85 0.18 -5.17
N ASN A 78 -9.01 -0.70 -6.16
CA ASN A 78 -10.26 -0.77 -6.93
C ASN A 78 -11.46 -1.10 -6.04
N LEU A 79 -11.32 -2.08 -5.15
CA LEU A 79 -12.37 -2.49 -4.22
C LEU A 79 -12.72 -1.37 -3.24
N ALA A 80 -11.71 -0.66 -2.71
CA ALA A 80 -11.89 0.46 -1.81
C ALA A 80 -12.60 1.62 -2.50
N ILE A 81 -12.02 2.12 -3.60
CA ILE A 81 -12.45 3.35 -4.27
C ILE A 81 -13.80 3.15 -4.95
N LYS A 82 -13.91 2.16 -5.84
CA LYS A 82 -15.15 1.89 -6.55
C LYS A 82 -16.25 1.38 -5.61
N GLY A 83 -15.88 0.47 -4.69
CA GLY A 83 -16.82 -0.09 -3.74
C GLY A 83 -17.40 0.97 -2.79
N ALA A 84 -16.60 1.91 -2.31
CA ALA A 84 -17.10 3.04 -1.50
C ALA A 84 -17.91 4.02 -2.35
N ALA A 85 -17.41 4.45 -3.50
CA ALA A 85 -18.12 5.38 -4.39
C ALA A 85 -19.51 4.85 -4.75
N HIS A 86 -19.62 3.59 -5.17
CA HIS A 86 -20.92 2.98 -5.52
C HIS A 86 -21.84 2.85 -4.31
N PHE A 87 -21.31 2.45 -3.14
CA PHE A 87 -22.14 2.32 -1.95
C PHE A 87 -22.69 3.66 -1.46
N TYR A 88 -21.88 4.73 -1.51
CA TYR A 88 -22.26 6.05 -1.00
C TYR A 88 -22.80 7.01 -2.07
N ARG A 89 -23.10 6.53 -3.29
CA ARG A 89 -23.56 7.36 -4.43
C ARG A 89 -24.75 8.24 -4.14
N ASP A 90 -25.65 7.81 -3.24
CA ASP A 90 -26.84 8.58 -2.85
C ASP A 90 -26.51 9.75 -1.91
N LYS A 91 -25.31 9.77 -1.29
CA LYS A 91 -24.83 10.90 -0.49
C LYS A 91 -24.18 11.99 -1.34
N GLY A 92 -23.58 11.59 -2.47
CA GLY A 92 -22.89 12.49 -3.37
C GLY A 92 -22.00 11.73 -4.35
N LYS A 93 -21.50 12.44 -5.35
CA LYS A 93 -20.67 11.88 -6.41
C LYS A 93 -19.35 12.61 -6.60
N HIS A 94 -18.91 13.38 -5.60
CA HIS A 94 -17.62 14.04 -5.64
C HIS A 94 -16.57 13.25 -4.86
N LEU A 95 -15.40 13.07 -5.49
CA LEU A 95 -14.25 12.33 -4.96
C LEU A 95 -13.01 13.24 -5.02
N ILE A 96 -12.08 13.06 -4.09
CA ILE A 96 -10.80 13.81 -4.08
C ILE A 96 -9.64 12.82 -4.04
N THR A 97 -8.61 13.08 -4.85
CA THR A 97 -7.35 12.35 -4.82
C THR A 97 -6.18 13.27 -5.20
N VAL A 98 -4.96 12.74 -5.27
CA VAL A 98 -3.75 13.49 -5.57
C VAL A 98 -3.20 13.05 -6.92
N LYS A 99 -2.65 13.99 -7.72
CA LYS A 99 -2.06 13.67 -9.04
C LYS A 99 -0.88 12.71 -8.96
N THR A 100 -0.22 12.62 -7.81
CA THR A 100 0.96 11.78 -7.57
C THR A 100 0.63 10.38 -7.05
N GLU A 101 -0.64 9.98 -7.05
CA GLU A 101 -1.08 8.64 -6.69
C GLU A 101 -0.57 7.57 -7.67
N HIS A 102 -0.53 6.33 -7.21
CA HIS A 102 -0.29 5.18 -8.09
C HIS A 102 -1.40 5.05 -9.14
N LYS A 103 -1.06 4.52 -10.32
CA LYS A 103 -2.02 4.33 -11.45
C LYS A 103 -3.26 3.53 -11.02
N ALA A 104 -3.17 2.59 -10.10
CA ALA A 104 -4.32 1.83 -9.60
C ALA A 104 -5.39 2.73 -8.98
N VAL A 105 -4.99 3.81 -8.28
CA VAL A 105 -5.88 4.83 -7.75
C VAL A 105 -6.37 5.75 -8.87
N LEU A 106 -5.45 6.35 -9.66
CA LEU A 106 -5.80 7.30 -10.71
C LEU A 106 -6.74 6.71 -11.77
N ASP A 107 -6.47 5.49 -12.22
CA ASP A 107 -7.30 4.83 -13.24
C ASP A 107 -8.67 4.39 -12.67
N SER A 108 -8.73 4.04 -11.36
CA SER A 108 -10.00 3.81 -10.67
C SER A 108 -10.85 5.09 -10.58
N MET A 109 -10.22 6.23 -10.31
CA MET A 109 -10.88 7.54 -10.30
C MET A 109 -11.39 7.92 -11.69
N ARG A 110 -10.54 7.78 -12.75
CA ARG A 110 -10.95 8.03 -14.14
C ARG A 110 -12.10 7.14 -14.60
N HIS A 111 -12.10 5.88 -14.15
CA HIS A 111 -13.23 4.99 -14.44
C HIS A 111 -14.53 5.53 -13.82
N LEU A 112 -14.50 6.00 -12.57
CA LEU A 112 -15.67 6.59 -11.92
C LEU A 112 -16.12 7.90 -12.61
N GLU A 113 -15.20 8.70 -13.15
CA GLU A 113 -15.58 9.86 -13.99
C GLU A 113 -16.42 9.42 -15.21
N SER A 114 -16.08 8.28 -15.84
CA SER A 114 -16.88 7.73 -16.94
C SER A 114 -18.27 7.25 -16.52
N GLU A 115 -18.49 7.01 -15.21
CA GLU A 115 -19.77 6.68 -14.60
C GLU A 115 -20.54 7.91 -14.06
N GLY A 116 -20.01 9.13 -14.30
CA GLY A 116 -20.64 10.39 -13.93
C GLY A 116 -20.33 10.85 -12.49
N TYR A 117 -19.21 10.43 -11.92
CA TYR A 117 -18.62 11.05 -10.74
C TYR A 117 -17.76 12.26 -11.13
N GLU A 118 -17.59 13.17 -10.20
CA GLU A 118 -16.66 14.30 -10.33
C GLU A 118 -15.45 14.03 -9.45
N VAL A 119 -14.24 14.18 -10.02
CA VAL A 119 -12.98 13.93 -9.29
C VAL A 119 -12.13 15.19 -9.25
N THR A 120 -11.74 15.62 -8.05
CA THR A 120 -10.73 16.66 -7.87
C THR A 120 -9.36 16.00 -7.67
N TYR A 121 -8.42 16.31 -8.56
CA TYR A 121 -7.03 15.86 -8.48
C TYR A 121 -6.16 16.99 -7.92
N LEU A 122 -5.76 16.88 -6.66
CA LEU A 122 -4.92 17.87 -6.01
C LEU A 122 -3.49 17.83 -6.54
N ASP A 123 -2.88 19.00 -6.65
CA ASP A 123 -1.44 19.14 -6.85
C ASP A 123 -0.70 18.99 -5.50
N VAL A 124 0.59 18.73 -5.59
CA VAL A 124 1.52 18.77 -4.46
C VAL A 124 2.44 20.00 -4.58
N ASP A 125 3.11 20.35 -3.50
CA ASP A 125 4.15 21.37 -3.50
C ASP A 125 5.49 20.85 -4.08
N GLU A 126 6.53 21.65 -4.06
CA GLU A 126 7.85 21.30 -4.57
C GLU A 126 8.52 20.17 -3.77
N GLU A 127 8.11 19.96 -2.53
CA GLU A 127 8.56 18.84 -1.69
C GLU A 127 7.72 17.56 -1.86
N GLY A 128 6.66 17.61 -2.69
CA GLY A 128 5.75 16.49 -2.91
C GLY A 128 4.68 16.32 -1.84
N MET A 129 4.48 17.33 -0.97
CA MET A 129 3.46 17.34 0.07
C MET A 129 2.14 17.93 -0.45
N ILE A 130 1.01 17.41 0.04
CA ILE A 130 -0.31 18.01 -0.25
C ILE A 130 -0.39 19.38 0.42
N ARG A 131 -0.80 20.40 -0.35
CA ARG A 131 -1.10 21.71 0.21
C ARG A 131 -2.41 21.63 0.99
N TRP A 132 -2.32 21.87 2.31
CA TRP A 132 -3.45 21.71 3.21
C TRP A 132 -4.68 22.54 2.81
N ASP A 133 -4.48 23.80 2.45
CA ASP A 133 -5.57 24.70 2.07
C ASP A 133 -6.25 24.24 0.77
N ASP A 134 -5.51 23.68 -0.17
CA ASP A 134 -6.08 23.13 -1.42
C ASP A 134 -6.99 21.92 -1.11
N LEU A 135 -6.57 21.04 -0.20
CA LEU A 135 -7.40 19.90 0.24
C LEU A 135 -8.68 20.39 0.93
N VAL A 136 -8.58 21.33 1.88
CA VAL A 136 -9.73 21.85 2.61
C VAL A 136 -10.71 22.55 1.69
N ASN A 137 -10.22 23.37 0.76
CA ASN A 137 -11.04 24.12 -0.20
C ASN A 137 -11.66 23.22 -1.28
N ALA A 138 -11.09 22.06 -1.57
CA ALA A 138 -11.64 21.09 -2.51
C ALA A 138 -12.87 20.33 -1.94
N ILE A 139 -13.05 20.31 -0.62
CA ILE A 139 -14.17 19.59 0.00
C ILE A 139 -15.49 20.31 -0.28
N ARG A 140 -16.44 19.57 -0.82
CA ARG A 140 -17.80 20.02 -1.15
C ARG A 140 -18.82 19.27 -0.28
N PRO A 141 -20.08 19.76 -0.20
CA PRO A 141 -21.14 19.05 0.53
C PRO A 141 -21.45 17.64 0.01
N ASP A 142 -21.17 17.38 -1.28
CA ASP A 142 -21.34 16.09 -1.97
C ASP A 142 -20.05 15.27 -2.07
N THR A 143 -18.99 15.66 -1.36
CA THR A 143 -17.76 14.86 -1.28
C THR A 143 -17.97 13.61 -0.44
N THR A 144 -17.74 12.43 -1.01
CA THR A 144 -18.00 11.14 -0.35
C THR A 144 -16.75 10.35 -0.03
N LEU A 145 -15.67 10.56 -0.78
CA LEU A 145 -14.41 9.82 -0.62
C LEU A 145 -13.20 10.74 -0.85
N ILE A 146 -12.21 10.61 0.02
CA ILE A 146 -10.86 11.13 -0.21
C ILE A 146 -9.91 9.94 -0.22
N SER A 147 -9.03 9.88 -1.24
CA SER A 147 -8.02 8.83 -1.38
C SER A 147 -6.64 9.45 -1.48
N VAL A 148 -5.75 9.11 -0.53
CA VAL A 148 -4.37 9.63 -0.47
C VAL A 148 -3.42 8.51 -0.05
N MET A 149 -2.33 8.32 -0.80
CA MET A 149 -1.29 7.35 -0.44
C MET A 149 -0.48 7.81 0.77
N ALA A 150 -0.11 6.87 1.63
CA ALA A 150 0.71 7.17 2.81
C ALA A 150 2.15 7.53 2.45
N VAL A 151 2.73 6.80 1.50
CA VAL A 151 4.13 6.97 1.04
C VAL A 151 4.15 6.91 -0.47
N ASN A 152 4.67 7.95 -1.10
CA ASN A 152 4.80 7.99 -2.56
C ASN A 152 5.82 6.94 -3.04
N ASN A 153 5.45 6.17 -4.05
CA ASN A 153 6.25 5.06 -4.57
C ASN A 153 7.49 5.51 -5.36
N GLU A 154 7.52 6.75 -5.88
CA GLU A 154 8.62 7.29 -6.66
C GLU A 154 9.60 8.09 -5.80
N ILE A 155 9.12 9.14 -5.16
CA ILE A 155 9.97 10.07 -4.40
C ILE A 155 10.01 9.77 -2.89
N GLY A 156 9.26 8.78 -2.41
CA GLY A 156 9.30 8.32 -1.02
C GLY A 156 8.72 9.28 0.02
N VAL A 157 8.00 10.32 -0.39
CA VAL A 157 7.42 11.32 0.50
C VAL A 157 6.28 10.72 1.30
N ILE A 158 6.25 11.00 2.60
CA ILE A 158 5.24 10.56 3.57
C ILE A 158 4.24 11.70 3.76
N GLN A 159 2.96 11.44 3.46
CA GLN A 159 1.87 12.40 3.67
C GLN A 159 1.38 12.40 5.13
N ASP A 160 0.81 13.51 5.58
CA ASP A 160 0.21 13.63 6.93
C ASP A 160 -1.17 12.96 6.98
N ILE A 161 -1.15 11.63 6.95
CA ILE A 161 -2.37 10.80 6.92
C ILE A 161 -3.24 10.99 8.15
N ALA A 162 -2.65 11.20 9.32
CA ALA A 162 -3.40 11.41 10.55
C ALA A 162 -4.24 12.69 10.50
N ARG A 163 -3.67 13.77 10.02
CA ARG A 163 -4.37 15.06 9.86
C ARG A 163 -5.47 14.99 8.81
N ILE A 164 -5.22 14.28 7.69
CA ILE A 164 -6.24 14.04 6.66
C ILE A 164 -7.37 13.18 7.22
N GLY A 165 -7.04 12.12 7.95
CA GLY A 165 -8.03 11.25 8.59
C GLY A 165 -8.91 11.97 9.61
N GLU A 166 -8.33 12.90 10.40
CA GLU A 166 -9.09 13.76 11.30
C GLU A 166 -10.12 14.60 10.54
N LEU A 167 -9.66 15.31 9.50
CA LEU A 167 -10.53 16.13 8.66
C LEU A 167 -11.67 15.31 8.02
N CYS A 168 -11.36 14.14 7.48
CA CYS A 168 -12.36 13.25 6.89
C CYS A 168 -13.40 12.79 7.93
N ARG A 169 -12.94 12.46 9.15
CA ARG A 169 -13.79 12.03 10.25
C ARG A 169 -14.74 13.15 10.68
N GLU A 170 -14.24 14.38 10.81
CA GLU A 170 -15.05 15.55 11.15
C GLU A 170 -16.10 15.88 10.10
N ARG A 171 -15.77 15.67 8.83
CA ARG A 171 -16.64 15.96 7.68
C ARG A 171 -17.56 14.80 7.30
N GLY A 172 -17.42 13.62 7.90
CA GLY A 172 -18.19 12.43 7.57
C GLY A 172 -17.90 11.87 6.15
N ILE A 173 -16.67 12.09 5.67
CA ILE A 173 -16.16 11.63 4.39
C ILE A 173 -15.40 10.32 4.60
N VAL A 174 -15.56 9.34 3.70
CA VAL A 174 -14.78 8.09 3.74
C VAL A 174 -13.34 8.39 3.36
N PHE A 175 -12.39 7.92 4.17
CA PHE A 175 -10.97 8.09 3.90
C PHE A 175 -10.32 6.76 3.51
N HIS A 176 -9.83 6.69 2.28
CA HIS A 176 -8.99 5.61 1.76
C HIS A 176 -7.52 6.02 1.76
N CYS A 177 -6.66 5.10 2.19
CA CYS A 177 -5.21 5.28 2.18
C CYS A 177 -4.54 4.10 1.47
N ASP A 178 -3.85 4.34 0.35
CA ASP A 178 -2.91 3.37 -0.19
C ASP A 178 -1.64 3.35 0.68
N ALA A 179 -1.49 2.28 1.47
CA ALA A 179 -0.36 2.07 2.37
C ALA A 179 0.67 1.04 1.83
N THR A 180 0.61 0.75 0.54
CA THR A 180 1.43 -0.28 -0.12
C THR A 180 2.93 -0.07 0.12
N GLN A 181 3.42 1.15 0.06
CA GLN A 181 4.83 1.49 0.31
C GLN A 181 5.15 1.75 1.79
N ALA A 182 4.13 1.86 2.63
CA ALA A 182 4.23 2.27 4.03
C ALA A 182 4.33 1.09 5.00
N ALA A 183 3.69 -0.05 4.69
CA ALA A 183 3.62 -1.21 5.57
C ALA A 183 5.01 -1.72 5.99
N GLY A 184 5.21 -1.89 7.31
CA GLY A 184 6.48 -2.31 7.89
C GLY A 184 7.60 -1.25 7.84
N LYS A 185 7.29 0.00 7.54
CA LYS A 185 8.27 1.09 7.38
C LYS A 185 7.94 2.32 8.22
N ILE A 186 6.65 2.59 8.41
CA ILE A 186 6.13 3.64 9.30
C ILE A 186 4.99 3.06 10.14
N ASP A 187 4.60 3.76 11.21
CA ASP A 187 3.43 3.39 12.00
C ASP A 187 2.15 3.57 11.16
N LEU A 188 1.35 2.52 11.09
CA LEU A 188 0.09 2.47 10.35
C LEU A 188 -1.11 2.17 11.26
N ASN A 189 -1.04 2.48 12.55
CA ASN A 189 -2.16 2.25 13.45
C ASN A 189 -3.42 2.96 12.93
N VAL A 190 -4.40 2.16 12.48
CA VAL A 190 -5.61 2.64 11.79
C VAL A 190 -6.49 3.54 12.64
N ASP A 191 -6.44 3.39 13.97
CA ASP A 191 -7.21 4.25 14.88
C ASP A 191 -6.53 5.60 15.09
N HIS A 192 -5.20 5.63 15.16
CA HIS A 192 -4.44 6.89 15.22
C HIS A 192 -4.55 7.66 13.90
N LEU A 193 -4.46 6.98 12.77
CA LEU A 193 -4.55 7.57 11.45
C LEU A 193 -5.99 7.90 11.02
N LYS A 194 -7.01 7.36 11.74
CA LYS A 194 -8.44 7.54 11.45
C LYS A 194 -8.85 7.17 10.02
N VAL A 195 -8.11 6.26 9.39
CA VAL A 195 -8.43 5.76 8.04
C VAL A 195 -9.64 4.83 8.11
N ASP A 196 -10.45 4.82 7.07
CA ASP A 196 -11.63 3.97 6.93
C ASP A 196 -11.37 2.75 6.04
N LEU A 197 -10.52 2.92 5.03
CA LEU A 197 -10.09 1.91 4.08
C LEU A 197 -8.57 2.02 3.90
N MET A 198 -7.83 0.89 3.91
CA MET A 198 -6.39 0.92 3.69
C MET A 198 -5.97 -0.25 2.80
N SER A 199 -5.31 0.08 1.68
CA SER A 199 -4.77 -0.93 0.75
C SER A 199 -3.38 -1.38 1.17
N LEU A 200 -3.15 -2.69 1.13
CA LEU A 200 -1.93 -3.37 1.56
C LEU A 200 -1.46 -4.39 0.51
N SER A 201 -0.15 -4.59 0.41
CA SER A 201 0.46 -5.59 -0.49
C SER A 201 1.52 -6.40 0.21
N ALA A 202 1.68 -7.67 -0.16
CA ALA A 202 2.72 -8.52 0.44
C ALA A 202 4.10 -8.28 -0.19
N HIS A 203 4.19 -8.13 -1.52
CA HIS A 203 5.48 -8.11 -2.23
C HIS A 203 6.32 -6.84 -2.03
N LYS A 204 5.83 -5.86 -1.30
CA LYS A 204 6.58 -4.67 -0.87
C LYS A 204 7.16 -4.84 0.55
N VAL A 205 6.83 -5.95 1.22
CA VAL A 205 7.20 -6.26 2.61
C VAL A 205 7.85 -7.65 2.68
N TYR A 206 8.61 -8.03 1.65
CA TYR A 206 9.29 -9.33 1.55
C TYR A 206 8.35 -10.55 1.59
N GLY A 207 7.09 -10.35 1.23
CA GLY A 207 6.09 -11.39 1.01
C GLY A 207 5.93 -11.80 -0.46
N PRO A 208 5.06 -12.78 -0.75
CA PRO A 208 4.84 -13.26 -2.12
C PRO A 208 4.07 -12.23 -2.96
N LYS A 209 4.29 -12.25 -4.29
CA LYS A 209 3.46 -11.57 -5.27
C LYS A 209 2.10 -12.27 -5.39
N GLY A 210 1.07 -11.55 -5.84
CA GLY A 210 -0.25 -12.11 -6.10
C GLY A 210 -1.18 -12.16 -4.88
N ILE A 211 -0.81 -11.48 -3.80
CA ILE A 211 -1.63 -11.33 -2.59
C ILE A 211 -1.51 -9.92 -2.03
N GLY A 212 -2.62 -9.38 -1.58
CA GLY A 212 -2.76 -8.14 -0.84
C GLY A 212 -3.95 -8.21 0.10
N ALA A 213 -4.25 -7.11 0.75
CA ALA A 213 -5.41 -6.98 1.62
C ALA A 213 -5.99 -5.56 1.58
N LEU A 214 -7.29 -5.47 1.82
CA LEU A 214 -7.98 -4.24 2.11
C LEU A 214 -8.42 -4.27 3.58
N TYR A 215 -8.00 -3.28 4.37
CA TYR A 215 -8.63 -2.97 5.65
C TYR A 215 -9.94 -2.23 5.41
N VAL A 216 -11.01 -2.67 6.06
CA VAL A 216 -12.34 -2.05 6.01
C VAL A 216 -12.83 -1.83 7.43
N ARG A 217 -12.89 -0.56 7.86
CA ARG A 217 -13.27 -0.18 9.23
C ARG A 217 -14.67 -0.67 9.60
N ARG A 218 -14.78 -1.25 10.79
CA ARG A 218 -16.06 -1.74 11.34
C ARG A 218 -16.71 -0.81 12.36
N LYS A 219 -15.93 0.10 12.98
CA LYS A 219 -16.42 1.04 14.00
C LYS A 219 -15.73 2.41 13.84
N PRO A 220 -16.46 3.47 13.41
CA PRO A 220 -17.79 3.43 12.80
C PRO A 220 -17.80 2.57 11.53
N ARG A 221 -18.94 1.98 11.22
CA ARG A 221 -19.01 1.02 10.12
C ARG A 221 -18.92 1.69 8.76
N VAL A 222 -17.88 1.35 8.02
CA VAL A 222 -17.75 1.65 6.60
C VAL A 222 -18.30 0.48 5.77
N ARG A 223 -18.93 0.78 4.65
CA ARG A 223 -19.46 -0.22 3.72
C ARG A 223 -18.89 0.01 2.33
N ILE A 224 -18.70 -1.07 1.63
CA ILE A 224 -18.26 -1.09 0.23
C ILE A 224 -19.14 -2.03 -0.56
N GLU A 225 -19.36 -1.73 -1.82
CA GLU A 225 -20.00 -2.63 -2.78
C GLU A 225 -18.93 -3.58 -3.34
N CYS A 226 -19.22 -4.88 -3.40
CA CYS A 226 -18.28 -5.86 -3.92
C CYS A 226 -18.07 -5.67 -5.42
N GLN A 227 -16.82 -5.85 -5.88
CA GLN A 227 -16.47 -5.77 -7.31
C GLN A 227 -16.42 -7.14 -7.98
N MET A 228 -16.25 -8.21 -7.20
CA MET A 228 -16.20 -9.59 -7.67
C MET A 228 -17.29 -10.43 -7.01
N HIS A 229 -18.25 -10.89 -7.80
CA HIS A 229 -19.37 -11.70 -7.35
C HIS A 229 -19.03 -13.19 -7.42
N GLY A 230 -19.61 -14.01 -6.53
CA GLY A 230 -19.38 -15.46 -6.47
C GLY A 230 -19.77 -16.07 -5.12
N GLY A 231 -18.98 -16.99 -4.59
CA GLY A 231 -19.26 -17.79 -3.39
C GLY A 231 -19.37 -17.06 -2.04
N GLY A 232 -19.41 -15.73 -2.02
CA GLY A 232 -19.61 -14.96 -0.78
C GLY A 232 -18.41 -14.94 0.19
N HIS A 233 -17.22 -15.31 -0.28
CA HIS A 233 -16.00 -15.27 0.52
C HIS A 233 -15.74 -13.85 1.03
N GLU A 234 -14.84 -13.74 2.02
CA GLU A 234 -14.50 -12.46 2.64
C GLU A 234 -15.73 -11.66 3.09
N ARG A 235 -16.69 -12.36 3.71
CA ARG A 235 -17.95 -11.77 4.20
C ARG A 235 -18.78 -11.06 3.12
N GLY A 236 -18.70 -11.57 1.89
CA GLY A 236 -19.40 -11.02 0.72
C GLY A 236 -18.71 -9.81 0.08
N MET A 237 -17.58 -9.34 0.60
CA MET A 237 -16.89 -8.19 0.05
C MET A 237 -15.96 -8.54 -1.12
N ARG A 238 -15.43 -9.78 -1.16
CA ARG A 238 -14.58 -10.25 -2.25
C ARG A 238 -14.71 -11.75 -2.42
N SER A 239 -15.27 -12.19 -3.53
CA SER A 239 -15.48 -13.61 -3.83
C SER A 239 -14.26 -14.22 -4.52
N GLY A 240 -14.01 -15.51 -4.27
CA GLY A 240 -12.94 -16.32 -4.86
C GLY A 240 -12.27 -17.20 -3.81
N THR A 241 -11.89 -18.43 -4.20
CA THR A 241 -11.16 -19.32 -3.30
C THR A 241 -9.91 -18.65 -2.76
N LEU A 242 -9.75 -18.67 -1.43
CA LEU A 242 -8.62 -18.01 -0.78
C LEU A 242 -7.31 -18.78 -1.04
N PRO A 243 -6.25 -18.13 -1.51
CA PRO A 243 -4.95 -18.73 -1.76
C PRO A 243 -4.18 -18.92 -0.45
N THR A 244 -4.47 -19.98 0.30
CA THR A 244 -3.96 -20.22 1.66
C THR A 244 -2.45 -20.03 1.76
N HIS A 245 -1.66 -20.58 0.82
CA HIS A 245 -0.20 -20.45 0.79
C HIS A 245 0.26 -18.98 0.70
N GLN A 246 -0.38 -18.17 -0.12
CA GLN A 246 -0.03 -16.75 -0.25
C GLN A 246 -0.44 -15.94 0.98
N ILE A 247 -1.60 -16.26 1.57
CA ILE A 247 -2.09 -15.63 2.80
C ILE A 247 -1.14 -15.90 3.96
N VAL A 248 -0.69 -17.15 4.12
CA VAL A 248 0.32 -17.53 5.12
C VAL A 248 1.62 -16.76 4.87
N GLY A 249 2.06 -16.67 3.61
CA GLY A 249 3.25 -15.89 3.25
C GLY A 249 3.10 -14.40 3.55
N MET A 250 1.96 -13.79 3.24
CA MET A 250 1.70 -12.38 3.59
C MET A 250 1.66 -12.16 5.10
N GLY A 251 0.96 -13.05 5.84
CA GLY A 251 0.88 -12.99 7.30
C GLY A 251 2.26 -13.03 7.95
N GLU A 252 3.09 -14.00 7.56
CA GLU A 252 4.46 -14.13 8.08
C GLU A 252 5.33 -12.92 7.73
N ALA A 253 5.24 -12.38 6.51
CA ALA A 253 5.96 -11.18 6.13
C ALA A 253 5.58 -9.97 6.99
N TYR A 254 4.29 -9.82 7.30
CA TYR A 254 3.79 -8.75 8.15
C TYR A 254 4.18 -8.95 9.62
N ARG A 255 4.20 -10.19 10.10
CA ARG A 255 4.70 -10.51 11.45
C ARG A 255 6.17 -10.13 11.60
N LEU A 256 7.01 -10.55 10.65
CA LEU A 256 8.44 -10.23 10.64
C LEU A 256 8.67 -8.72 10.55
N ALA A 257 7.95 -8.04 9.67
CA ALA A 257 8.03 -6.59 9.53
C ALA A 257 7.68 -5.88 10.85
N ARG A 258 6.63 -6.31 11.55
CA ARG A 258 6.23 -5.77 12.85
C ARG A 258 7.32 -5.94 13.91
N GLU A 259 7.96 -7.10 13.95
CA GLU A 259 9.00 -7.41 14.94
C GLU A 259 10.32 -6.69 14.66
N GLU A 260 10.67 -6.53 13.39
CA GLU A 260 11.97 -6.02 12.96
C GLU A 260 11.98 -4.51 12.65
N MET A 261 10.82 -3.88 12.44
CA MET A 261 10.71 -2.47 12.01
C MET A 261 11.51 -1.51 12.89
N ALA A 262 11.48 -1.69 14.22
CA ALA A 262 12.17 -0.82 15.17
C ALA A 262 13.70 -0.82 14.99
N THR A 263 14.28 -1.91 14.46
CA THR A 263 15.73 -2.05 14.21
C THR A 263 16.09 -1.79 12.75
N GLU A 264 15.28 -2.28 11.82
CA GLU A 264 15.56 -2.19 10.39
C GLU A 264 15.38 -0.77 9.83
N VAL A 265 14.33 -0.06 10.24
CA VAL A 265 14.07 1.31 9.75
C VAL A 265 15.26 2.24 10.04
N PRO A 266 15.79 2.34 11.27
CA PRO A 266 16.96 3.14 11.54
C PRO A 266 18.24 2.65 10.81
N ARG A 267 18.40 1.33 10.62
CA ARG A 267 19.53 0.76 9.91
C ARG A 267 19.50 1.16 8.43
N ILE A 268 18.37 0.99 7.77
CA ILE A 268 18.20 1.32 6.35
C ILE A 268 18.35 2.84 6.15
N LYS A 269 17.77 3.65 7.04
CA LYS A 269 17.91 5.11 7.02
C LYS A 269 19.38 5.52 7.03
N ARG A 270 20.20 4.97 7.94
CA ARG A 270 21.64 5.29 7.99
C ARG A 270 22.36 4.91 6.69
N LEU A 271 22.01 3.80 6.06
CA LEU A 271 22.63 3.38 4.78
C LEU A 271 22.21 4.32 3.64
N ARG A 272 20.96 4.71 3.57
CA ARG A 272 20.44 5.72 2.61
C ARG A 272 21.15 7.06 2.80
N ASP A 273 21.21 7.55 4.04
CA ASP A 273 21.84 8.83 4.36
C ASP A 273 23.33 8.83 3.98
N ARG A 274 24.04 7.74 4.30
CA ARG A 274 25.46 7.55 3.87
C ARG A 274 25.62 7.57 2.35
N LEU A 275 24.68 6.95 1.61
CA LEU A 275 24.70 6.98 0.15
C LEU A 275 24.52 8.41 -0.36
N TRP A 276 23.55 9.15 0.18
CA TRP A 276 23.29 10.53 -0.18
C TRP A 276 24.48 11.46 0.11
N GLU A 277 25.08 11.36 1.29
CA GLU A 277 26.30 12.10 1.65
C GLU A 277 27.46 11.79 0.70
N GLY A 278 27.62 10.52 0.33
CA GLY A 278 28.62 10.10 -0.64
C GLY A 278 28.41 10.68 -2.04
N ILE A 279 27.16 10.73 -2.51
CA ILE A 279 26.80 11.32 -3.79
C ILE A 279 27.10 12.83 -3.77
N GLN A 280 26.58 13.57 -2.77
CA GLN A 280 26.79 15.02 -2.65
C GLN A 280 28.27 15.42 -2.56
N LYS A 281 29.09 14.60 -1.89
CA LYS A 281 30.52 14.88 -1.73
C LYS A 281 31.32 14.72 -3.02
N ASN A 282 30.88 13.82 -3.91
CA ASN A 282 31.71 13.42 -5.05
C ASN A 282 31.14 13.87 -6.39
N ILE A 283 29.89 14.30 -6.47
CA ILE A 283 29.21 14.68 -7.70
C ILE A 283 28.58 16.05 -7.49
N SER A 284 28.90 17.02 -8.39
CA SER A 284 28.23 18.33 -8.45
C SER A 284 26.89 18.22 -9.13
N ASP A 285 26.07 19.24 -8.96
CA ASP A 285 24.81 19.44 -9.68
C ASP A 285 23.83 18.25 -9.52
N VAL A 286 23.68 17.79 -8.27
CA VAL A 286 22.77 16.72 -7.86
C VAL A 286 21.65 17.30 -7.01
N TYR A 287 20.41 16.94 -7.32
CA TYR A 287 19.21 17.44 -6.67
C TYR A 287 18.39 16.31 -6.10
N LEU A 288 17.94 16.46 -4.85
CA LEU A 288 17.00 15.55 -4.22
C LEU A 288 15.58 15.86 -4.69
N ASN A 289 14.84 14.85 -5.08
CA ASN A 289 13.43 14.99 -5.47
C ASN A 289 12.52 14.70 -4.27
N GLY A 290 11.66 15.64 -3.93
CA GLY A 290 10.75 15.56 -2.78
C GLY A 290 11.42 15.86 -1.43
N SER A 291 10.62 15.91 -0.36
CA SER A 291 11.08 16.26 0.99
C SER A 291 12.16 15.31 1.49
N TRP A 292 13.19 15.89 2.17
CA TRP A 292 14.17 15.11 2.91
C TRP A 292 13.62 14.70 4.28
N GLU A 293 12.93 15.60 4.93
CA GLU A 293 12.42 15.45 6.29
C GLU A 293 11.28 14.42 6.35
N HIS A 294 10.33 14.55 5.42
CA HIS A 294 9.17 13.68 5.30
C HIS A 294 9.40 12.54 4.29
N ARG A 295 10.48 11.75 4.49
CA ARG A 295 10.87 10.68 3.55
C ARG A 295 10.97 9.33 4.25
N VAL A 296 10.41 8.29 3.62
CA VAL A 296 10.56 6.91 4.07
C VAL A 296 12.02 6.44 4.01
N CYS A 297 12.40 5.58 4.92
CA CYS A 297 13.80 5.21 5.18
C CYS A 297 14.55 4.62 3.98
N PHE A 298 13.89 3.92 3.09
CA PHE A 298 14.51 3.14 2.00
C PHE A 298 14.58 3.86 0.65
N ASN A 299 13.92 5.01 0.51
CA ASN A 299 13.87 5.73 -0.76
C ASN A 299 14.92 6.84 -0.84
N LEU A 300 15.62 6.91 -1.96
CA LEU A 300 16.48 8.02 -2.35
C LEU A 300 16.27 8.29 -3.84
N ASN A 301 15.48 9.30 -4.16
CA ASN A 301 15.23 9.75 -5.52
C ASN A 301 16.03 11.02 -5.80
N VAL A 302 16.92 10.97 -6.79
CA VAL A 302 17.85 12.04 -7.11
C VAL A 302 17.89 12.32 -8.61
N SER A 303 18.07 13.58 -8.96
CA SER A 303 18.31 14.04 -10.33
C SER A 303 19.76 14.49 -10.46
N PHE A 304 20.40 14.09 -11.56
CA PHE A 304 21.74 14.53 -11.93
C PHE A 304 21.60 15.47 -13.11
N ALA A 305 22.16 16.70 -13.03
CA ALA A 305 22.13 17.62 -14.16
C ALA A 305 23.03 17.14 -15.30
N PHE A 306 22.71 17.58 -16.51
CA PHE A 306 23.50 17.35 -17.72
C PHE A 306 23.63 15.88 -18.19
N ILE A 307 22.83 14.97 -17.63
CA ILE A 307 22.78 13.57 -18.05
C ILE A 307 21.33 13.11 -18.23
N GLU A 308 21.08 12.38 -19.29
CA GLU A 308 19.79 11.74 -19.48
C GLU A 308 19.67 10.50 -18.59
N GLY A 309 18.54 10.35 -17.88
CA GLY A 309 18.33 9.26 -16.91
C GLY A 309 18.44 7.85 -17.52
N GLU A 310 17.96 7.65 -18.75
CA GLU A 310 18.11 6.37 -19.49
C GLU A 310 19.56 6.02 -19.72
N SER A 311 20.36 6.98 -20.18
CA SER A 311 21.78 6.79 -20.41
C SER A 311 22.54 6.44 -19.14
N LEU A 312 22.21 7.11 -18.04
CA LEU A 312 22.78 6.80 -16.71
C LEU A 312 22.45 5.37 -16.27
N MET A 313 21.16 4.98 -16.40
CA MET A 313 20.75 3.62 -16.02
C MET A 313 21.42 2.55 -16.87
N LEU A 314 21.48 2.73 -18.20
CA LEU A 314 22.16 1.80 -19.11
C LEU A 314 23.64 1.66 -18.79
N SER A 315 24.31 2.73 -18.35
CA SER A 315 25.73 2.64 -17.94
C SER A 315 25.91 1.88 -16.62
N LEU A 316 24.90 1.79 -15.78
CA LEU A 316 24.96 1.16 -14.45
C LEU A 316 24.44 -0.28 -14.39
N ILE A 317 23.78 -0.80 -15.44
CA ILE A 317 23.14 -2.14 -15.42
C ILE A 317 24.08 -3.29 -15.05
N HIS A 318 25.39 -3.14 -15.24
CA HIS A 318 26.39 -4.13 -14.85
C HIS A 318 26.80 -4.06 -13.37
N ILE A 319 26.44 -2.96 -12.70
CA ILE A 319 26.83 -2.67 -11.31
C ILE A 319 25.59 -2.72 -10.41
N SER A 320 24.54 -2.04 -10.82
CA SER A 320 23.27 -1.96 -10.08
C SER A 320 22.08 -1.80 -11.05
N GLU A 321 20.90 -2.10 -10.56
CA GLU A 321 19.65 -1.88 -11.30
C GLU A 321 18.79 -0.86 -10.54
N PRO A 322 19.04 0.46 -10.75
CA PRO A 322 18.23 1.52 -10.22
C PRO A 322 16.91 1.64 -11.00
N THR A 323 15.85 2.11 -10.34
CA THR A 323 14.57 2.40 -10.98
C THR A 323 14.59 3.76 -11.65
N ARG A 324 13.96 3.87 -12.83
CA ARG A 324 13.56 5.13 -13.44
C ARG A 324 12.13 5.47 -12.98
N PRO A 325 11.85 6.69 -12.49
CA PRO A 325 10.49 7.20 -12.34
C PRO A 325 9.80 7.28 -13.71
N TYR A 326 8.54 6.87 -13.77
CA TYR A 326 7.71 6.94 -14.98
C TYR A 326 7.14 8.33 -15.21
#